data_7e167cbe53503e077d0a87dd56a4ee5c
#
_entry.id   7e167cbe53503e077d0a87dd56a4ee5c
#
_cell.length_a   1.000
_cell.length_b   1.000
_cell.length_c   1.000
_cell.angle_alpha   90.00
_cell.angle_beta   90.00
_cell.angle_gamma   90.00
#
_symmetry.space_group_name_H-M   'P 1'
#
loop_
_entity.id
_entity.type
_entity.pdbx_description
1 polymer ?
#
loop_
_entity_poly.entity_id
_entity_poly.type
_entity_poly.pdbx_seq_one_letter_code
_entity_poly.pdbx_strand_id
1 'polypeptide(L)'
;MIDINQYSNVSQRALVMQGGASLGAYEAGVFKAIYEKITKTKDQNGQKDKHFFDIVAGTYIGAIHGAIVVNYVVQNRKKGKSMYESWLGADQILYNFWQDVSTLTWVELDPTFHFRWDSFRYFYRDMAKEEAARRYYSVKELLMTGAKNVFSNPSTIPDKEFLDPTNTSYLYNNEPLRKLLENKYLKGFSLKTEPPEPRLLIVTVDVQEGTTVTFDSYSSKTEYDHKHIIEYPNGITIDHVLASASVPVYYNFTKIEAKILHVTFGME
;
A
#
# COMPACT_ATOMS: atom_id res chain seq x y z
N MET A 1 11.19 11.84 36.68
CA MET A 1 11.81 12.84 35.76
C MET A 1 12.72 12.04 34.85
N ILE A 2 12.31 11.76 33.62
CA ILE A 2 13.13 11.00 32.66
C ILE A 2 14.21 11.94 32.16
N ASP A 3 15.47 11.57 32.31
CA ASP A 3 16.62 12.35 31.86
C ASP A 3 16.67 12.34 30.33
N ILE A 4 16.19 13.43 29.71
CA ILE A 4 16.15 13.62 28.26
C ILE A 4 17.54 13.69 27.62
N ASN A 5 18.59 13.87 28.43
CA ASN A 5 19.96 13.99 27.94
C ASN A 5 20.65 12.65 27.63
N GLN A 6 20.02 11.51 27.89
CA GLN A 6 20.55 10.19 27.54
C GLN A 6 20.24 9.75 26.11
N TYR A 7 19.40 10.46 25.39
CA TYR A 7 19.19 10.21 23.95
C TYR A 7 20.30 10.94 23.18
N SER A 8 21.44 10.29 23.12
CA SER A 8 22.54 10.68 22.24
C SER A 8 22.00 10.91 20.83
N ASN A 9 22.46 11.95 20.15
CA ASN A 9 22.29 12.46 18.80
C ASN A 9 22.14 11.42 17.65
N VAL A 10 21.30 10.41 17.80
CA VAL A 10 20.95 9.48 16.72
C VAL A 10 19.78 10.10 15.96
N SER A 11 20.10 10.79 14.90
CA SER A 11 19.12 11.29 13.95
C SER A 11 18.46 10.11 13.22
N GLN A 12 17.18 9.85 13.46
CA GLN A 12 16.39 8.89 12.71
C GLN A 12 15.73 9.56 11.52
N ARG A 13 15.65 8.84 10.39
CA ARG A 13 14.91 9.27 9.20
C ARG A 13 13.62 8.49 9.09
N ALA A 14 12.50 9.20 9.07
CA ALA A 14 11.19 8.60 8.86
C ALA A 14 10.65 8.98 7.46
N LEU A 15 10.12 8.00 6.75
CA LEU A 15 9.35 8.18 5.53
C LEU A 15 7.88 7.93 5.86
N VAL A 16 7.05 8.95 5.68
CA VAL A 16 5.59 8.84 5.89
C VAL A 16 4.90 8.91 4.54
N MET A 17 4.16 7.86 4.22
CA MET A 17 3.45 7.71 2.96
C MET A 17 1.94 7.80 3.20
N GLN A 18 1.29 8.71 2.48
CA GLN A 18 -0.11 9.07 2.70
C GLN A 18 -1.07 8.24 1.84
N GLY A 19 -2.30 8.08 2.31
CA GLY A 19 -3.38 7.56 1.48
C GLY A 19 -3.80 8.56 0.40
N GLY A 20 -4.15 8.07 -0.78
CA GLY A 20 -4.56 8.95 -1.87
C GLY A 20 -4.98 8.22 -3.15
N ALA A 21 -5.29 6.92 -3.05
CA ALA A 21 -5.66 6.09 -4.20
C ALA A 21 -4.64 6.22 -5.35
N SER A 22 -5.08 6.67 -6.53
CA SER A 22 -4.22 6.85 -7.72
C SER A 22 -3.12 7.91 -7.54
N LEU A 23 -3.24 8.82 -6.56
CA LEU A 23 -2.18 9.77 -6.21
C LEU A 23 -0.93 9.08 -5.62
N GLY A 24 -1.04 7.82 -5.22
CA GLY A 24 0.11 7.00 -4.86
C GLY A 24 1.15 6.88 -5.99
N ALA A 25 0.74 6.98 -7.26
CA ALA A 25 1.70 7.04 -8.37
C ALA A 25 2.61 8.29 -8.28
N TYR A 26 2.04 9.43 -7.90
CA TYR A 26 2.80 10.64 -7.63
C TYR A 26 3.72 10.46 -6.43
N GLU A 27 3.23 9.86 -5.34
CA GLU A 27 4.01 9.55 -4.14
C GLU A 27 5.21 8.62 -4.46
N ALA A 28 5.01 7.61 -5.30
CA ALA A 28 6.10 6.75 -5.79
C ALA A 28 7.15 7.56 -6.58
N GLY A 29 6.71 8.55 -7.35
CA GLY A 29 7.60 9.51 -8.05
C GLY A 29 8.41 10.38 -7.07
N VAL A 30 7.77 10.87 -6.01
CA VAL A 30 8.44 11.62 -4.92
C VAL A 30 9.45 10.73 -4.22
N PHE A 31 9.06 9.50 -3.87
CA PHE A 31 9.99 8.52 -3.26
C PHE A 31 11.21 8.32 -4.15
N LYS A 32 11.03 8.13 -5.46
CA LYS A 32 12.13 8.00 -6.42
C LYS A 32 13.05 9.23 -6.39
N ALA A 33 12.51 10.44 -6.37
CA ALA A 33 13.31 11.67 -6.34
C ALA A 33 14.13 11.78 -5.04
N ILE A 34 13.53 11.44 -3.89
CA ILE A 34 14.23 11.41 -2.60
C ILE A 34 15.32 10.33 -2.61
N TYR A 35 14.99 9.13 -3.08
CA TYR A 35 15.92 8.01 -3.23
C TYR A 35 17.14 8.39 -4.08
N GLU A 36 16.91 8.98 -5.26
CA GLU A 36 17.99 9.46 -6.12
C GLU A 36 18.85 10.53 -5.45
N LYS A 37 18.23 11.43 -4.70
CA LYS A 37 18.96 12.46 -3.94
C LYS A 37 19.87 11.80 -2.90
N ILE A 38 19.35 10.87 -2.10
CA ILE A 38 20.15 10.16 -1.08
C ILE A 38 21.32 9.42 -1.73
N THR A 39 21.06 8.68 -2.82
CA THR A 39 22.11 7.90 -3.50
C THR A 39 23.19 8.76 -4.17
N LYS A 40 22.86 9.98 -4.58
CA LYS A 40 23.78 10.92 -5.24
C LYS A 40 24.51 11.84 -4.26
N THR A 41 23.94 12.06 -3.06
CA THR A 41 24.52 12.97 -2.06
C THR A 41 25.80 12.38 -1.47
N LYS A 42 26.83 13.21 -1.37
CA LYS A 42 28.07 12.90 -0.66
C LYS A 42 28.10 13.72 0.64
N ASP A 43 28.66 13.13 1.69
CA ASP A 43 28.90 13.84 2.92
C ASP A 43 30.03 14.90 2.78
N GLN A 44 30.33 15.61 3.87
CA GLN A 44 31.41 16.63 3.89
C GLN A 44 32.79 16.05 3.57
N ASN A 45 32.99 14.74 3.76
CA ASN A 45 34.22 14.02 3.46
C ASN A 45 34.22 13.38 2.05
N GLY A 46 33.21 13.65 1.24
CA GLY A 46 33.06 13.10 -0.12
C GLY A 46 32.58 11.65 -0.12
N GLN A 47 32.18 11.06 1.01
CA GLN A 47 31.57 9.75 1.09
C GLN A 47 30.09 9.84 0.77
N LYS A 48 29.55 8.79 0.10
CA LYS A 48 28.11 8.73 -0.17
C LYS A 48 27.33 8.56 1.13
N ASP A 49 26.24 9.32 1.27
CA ASP A 49 25.28 9.08 2.33
C ASP A 49 24.70 7.67 2.14
N LYS A 50 24.95 6.81 3.13
CA LYS A 50 24.54 5.39 3.10
C LYS A 50 23.29 5.13 3.95
N HIS A 51 22.72 6.18 4.52
CA HIS A 51 21.56 6.09 5.39
C HIS A 51 20.29 6.45 4.64
N PHE A 52 19.36 5.51 4.55
CA PHE A 52 18.04 5.74 3.97
C PHE A 52 17.02 6.08 5.07
N PHE A 53 16.13 5.16 5.37
CA PHE A 53 15.06 5.37 6.33
C PHE A 53 15.10 4.30 7.43
N ASP A 54 14.95 4.73 8.67
CA ASP A 54 14.83 3.86 9.84
C ASP A 54 13.37 3.46 10.06
N ILE A 55 12.45 4.36 9.71
CA ILE A 55 11.01 4.18 9.89
C ILE A 55 10.32 4.44 8.56
N VAL A 56 9.44 3.53 8.17
CA VAL A 56 8.51 3.70 7.06
C VAL A 56 7.11 3.54 7.61
N ALA A 57 6.31 4.59 7.53
CA ALA A 57 4.93 4.59 7.99
C ALA A 57 3.98 4.86 6.82
N GLY A 58 2.84 4.19 6.80
CA GLY A 58 1.88 4.40 5.74
C GLY A 58 0.44 4.07 6.11
N THR A 59 -0.47 4.70 5.38
CA THR A 59 -1.90 4.42 5.42
C THR A 59 -2.44 4.25 4.01
N TYR A 60 -3.41 3.36 3.82
CA TYR A 60 -4.05 3.06 2.54
C TYR A 60 -3.03 2.64 1.46
N ILE A 61 -2.91 3.38 0.34
CA ILE A 61 -1.89 3.11 -0.68
C ILE A 61 -0.47 3.28 -0.14
N GLY A 62 -0.26 4.21 0.80
CA GLY A 62 1.01 4.39 1.48
C GLY A 62 1.40 3.19 2.35
N ALA A 63 0.43 2.46 2.93
CA ALA A 63 0.70 1.21 3.63
C ALA A 63 1.19 0.11 2.67
N ILE A 64 0.60 0.04 1.47
CA ILE A 64 1.03 -0.89 0.41
C ILE A 64 2.46 -0.55 -0.03
N HIS A 65 2.75 0.72 -0.30
CA HIS A 65 4.09 1.18 -0.67
C HIS A 65 5.11 0.86 0.41
N GLY A 66 4.80 1.19 1.66
CA GLY A 66 5.67 0.91 2.80
C GLY A 66 5.95 -0.58 2.94
N ALA A 67 4.92 -1.42 2.84
CA ALA A 67 5.07 -2.87 2.91
C ALA A 67 5.95 -3.40 1.76
N ILE A 68 5.74 -2.95 0.52
CA ILE A 68 6.55 -3.35 -0.64
C ILE A 68 8.01 -2.95 -0.45
N VAL A 69 8.29 -1.72 -0.06
CA VAL A 69 9.64 -1.19 0.10
C VAL A 69 10.36 -1.89 1.24
N VAL A 70 9.74 -1.98 2.43
CA VAL A 70 10.39 -2.62 3.59
C VAL A 70 10.61 -4.10 3.36
N ASN A 71 9.61 -4.80 2.78
CA ASN A 71 9.79 -6.21 2.41
C ASN A 71 10.96 -6.39 1.43
N TYR A 72 11.06 -5.54 0.41
CA TYR A 72 12.17 -5.58 -0.55
C TYR A 72 13.53 -5.45 0.15
N VAL A 73 13.66 -4.50 1.07
CA VAL A 73 14.90 -4.28 1.85
C VAL A 73 15.22 -5.50 2.71
N VAL A 74 14.25 -6.02 3.45
CA VAL A 74 14.41 -7.19 4.31
C VAL A 74 14.78 -8.44 3.51
N GLN A 75 14.14 -8.67 2.37
CA GLN A 75 14.51 -9.80 1.50
C GLN A 75 15.94 -9.69 0.95
N ASN A 76 16.40 -8.49 0.62
CA ASN A 76 17.78 -8.25 0.22
C ASN A 76 18.76 -8.47 1.39
N ARG A 77 18.39 -8.07 2.62
CA ARG A 77 19.16 -8.36 3.84
C ARG A 77 19.32 -9.87 4.06
N LYS A 78 18.22 -10.61 3.93
CA LYS A 78 18.24 -12.10 4.03
C LYS A 78 19.15 -12.76 2.99
N LYS A 79 19.41 -12.10 1.86
CA LYS A 79 20.38 -12.53 0.83
C LYS A 79 21.81 -12.11 1.14
N GLY A 80 22.10 -11.56 2.32
CA GLY A 80 23.44 -11.17 2.77
C GLY A 80 23.93 -9.80 2.29
N LYS A 81 23.06 -8.96 1.69
CA LYS A 81 23.45 -7.60 1.30
C LYS A 81 23.63 -6.71 2.54
N SER A 82 24.53 -5.74 2.45
CA SER A 82 24.63 -4.67 3.45
C SER A 82 23.33 -3.86 3.53
N MET A 83 23.15 -3.07 4.59
CA MET A 83 21.96 -2.23 4.73
C MET A 83 21.80 -1.28 3.53
N TYR A 84 22.86 -0.59 3.14
CA TYR A 84 22.84 0.29 1.97
C TYR A 84 22.45 -0.45 0.67
N GLU A 85 23.12 -1.58 0.40
CA GLU A 85 22.84 -2.36 -0.81
C GLU A 85 21.43 -2.95 -0.84
N SER A 86 20.84 -3.17 0.32
CA SER A 86 19.47 -3.69 0.43
C SER A 86 18.41 -2.70 -0.04
N TRP A 87 18.69 -1.41 0.04
CA TRP A 87 17.83 -0.35 -0.47
C TRP A 87 17.99 -0.12 -1.98
N LEU A 88 19.08 -0.59 -2.60
CA LEU A 88 19.31 -0.34 -4.02
C LEU A 88 18.25 -1.04 -4.88
N GLY A 89 17.52 -0.22 -5.66
CA GLY A 89 16.40 -0.66 -6.48
C GLY A 89 15.02 -0.57 -5.82
N ALA A 90 14.94 0.00 -4.61
CA ALA A 90 13.66 0.18 -3.92
C ALA A 90 12.72 1.15 -4.67
N ASP A 91 13.25 2.11 -5.41
CA ASP A 91 12.49 2.99 -6.28
C ASP A 91 11.91 2.22 -7.47
N GLN A 92 12.68 1.30 -8.04
CA GLN A 92 12.27 0.52 -9.21
C GLN A 92 11.14 -0.46 -8.87
N ILE A 93 11.12 -1.04 -7.65
CA ILE A 93 10.04 -1.96 -7.28
C ILE A 93 8.70 -1.25 -7.15
N LEU A 94 8.67 -0.01 -6.64
CA LEU A 94 7.45 0.81 -6.64
C LEU A 94 7.04 1.22 -8.05
N TYR A 95 7.99 1.57 -8.91
CA TYR A 95 7.69 1.85 -10.30
C TYR A 95 7.05 0.64 -11.00
N ASN A 96 7.61 -0.55 -10.80
CA ASN A 96 7.06 -1.79 -11.35
C ASN A 96 5.66 -2.10 -10.82
N PHE A 97 5.40 -1.84 -9.54
CA PHE A 97 4.06 -1.96 -8.98
C PHE A 97 3.06 -1.07 -9.71
N TRP A 98 3.42 0.20 -9.96
CA TRP A 98 2.55 1.12 -10.68
C TRP A 98 2.38 0.76 -12.16
N GLN A 99 3.38 0.13 -12.79
CA GLN A 99 3.21 -0.42 -14.14
C GLN A 99 2.18 -1.58 -14.15
N ASP A 100 2.21 -2.44 -13.14
CA ASP A 100 1.27 -3.58 -13.08
C ASP A 100 -0.17 -3.16 -12.78
N VAL A 101 -0.37 -2.10 -12.00
CA VAL A 101 -1.71 -1.58 -11.66
C VAL A 101 -2.18 -0.50 -12.63
N SER A 102 -1.29 0.03 -13.47
CA SER A 102 -1.67 0.91 -14.57
C SER A 102 -2.43 0.11 -15.60
N THR A 103 -3.67 0.43 -15.82
CA THR A 103 -4.44 -0.11 -16.92
C THR A 103 -3.93 0.49 -18.23
N LEU A 104 -3.27 -0.34 -19.02
CA LEU A 104 -3.41 -0.19 -20.46
C LEU A 104 -4.90 -0.41 -20.71
N THR A 105 -5.61 0.62 -21.11
CA THR A 105 -7.02 0.50 -21.44
C THR A 105 -7.19 -0.63 -22.46
N TRP A 106 -8.23 -1.43 -22.36
CA TRP A 106 -8.59 -2.42 -23.40
C TRP A 106 -8.61 -1.79 -24.80
N VAL A 107 -8.79 -0.50 -24.85
CA VAL A 107 -8.70 0.42 -25.93
C VAL A 107 -7.36 0.35 -26.68
N GLU A 108 -6.25 0.14 -26.02
CA GLU A 108 -4.94 0.00 -26.64
C GLU A 108 -4.64 -1.45 -27.06
N LEU A 109 -5.38 -2.41 -26.53
CA LEU A 109 -5.22 -3.84 -26.81
C LEU A 109 -6.23 -4.41 -27.83
N ASP A 110 -7.30 -3.69 -28.11
CA ASP A 110 -8.32 -4.12 -29.09
C ASP A 110 -7.99 -3.60 -30.50
N PRO A 111 -7.58 -4.47 -31.45
CA PRO A 111 -7.33 -4.06 -32.82
C PRO A 111 -8.54 -3.41 -33.52
N THR A 112 -9.76 -3.73 -33.03
CA THR A 112 -11.01 -3.15 -33.57
C THR A 112 -11.28 -1.77 -32.97
N PHE A 113 -10.62 -1.40 -31.89
CA PHE A 113 -10.81 -0.11 -31.23
C PHE A 113 -10.39 1.04 -32.14
N HIS A 114 -9.24 0.94 -32.79
CA HIS A 114 -8.77 1.97 -33.71
C HIS A 114 -9.79 2.20 -34.84
N PHE A 115 -10.36 1.15 -35.39
CA PHE A 115 -11.42 1.26 -36.42
C PHE A 115 -12.70 1.89 -35.86
N ARG A 116 -13.15 1.46 -34.70
CA ARG A 116 -14.34 2.03 -34.03
C ARG A 116 -14.09 3.46 -33.57
N TRP A 117 -12.87 3.77 -33.14
CA TRP A 117 -12.46 5.10 -32.71
C TRP A 117 -12.35 6.06 -33.90
N ASP A 118 -11.78 5.64 -35.02
CA ASP A 118 -11.70 6.44 -36.23
C ASP A 118 -13.07 6.73 -36.81
N SER A 119 -13.98 5.77 -36.73
CA SER A 119 -15.39 5.97 -37.09
C SER A 119 -16.08 6.98 -36.17
N PHE A 120 -15.85 6.87 -34.87
CA PHE A 120 -16.37 7.82 -33.88
C PHE A 120 -15.81 9.22 -34.08
N ARG A 121 -14.49 9.36 -34.31
CA ARG A 121 -13.83 10.63 -34.63
C ARG A 121 -14.39 11.26 -35.91
N TYR A 122 -14.72 10.46 -36.90
CA TYR A 122 -15.31 10.94 -38.14
C TYR A 122 -16.66 11.60 -37.92
N PHE A 123 -17.50 11.02 -37.07
CA PHE A 123 -18.81 11.56 -36.72
C PHE A 123 -18.78 12.74 -35.73
N TYR A 124 -17.81 12.80 -34.87
CA TYR A 124 -17.73 13.78 -33.76
C TYR A 124 -16.48 14.66 -33.83
N ARG A 125 -15.97 14.92 -35.05
CA ARG A 125 -14.71 15.60 -35.35
C ARG A 125 -14.50 16.93 -34.63
N ASP A 126 -15.57 17.61 -34.23
CA ASP A 126 -15.51 18.94 -33.62
C ASP A 126 -15.77 18.92 -32.06
N MET A 127 -16.15 17.79 -31.47
CA MET A 127 -16.64 17.79 -30.09
C MET A 127 -15.71 17.21 -29.04
N ALA A 128 -14.72 16.42 -29.37
CA ALA A 128 -13.86 15.79 -28.37
C ALA A 128 -12.39 15.88 -28.73
N LYS A 129 -11.66 16.67 -27.96
CA LYS A 129 -10.20 16.53 -27.91
C LYS A 129 -9.87 15.09 -27.54
N GLU A 130 -8.84 14.51 -28.14
CA GLU A 130 -8.40 13.12 -27.92
C GLU A 130 -8.29 12.76 -26.42
N GLU A 131 -7.86 13.71 -25.59
CA GLU A 131 -7.77 13.58 -24.16
C GLU A 131 -9.14 13.42 -23.46
N ALA A 132 -10.15 14.17 -23.88
CA ALA A 132 -11.50 14.06 -23.31
C ALA A 132 -12.12 12.68 -23.59
N ALA A 133 -11.85 12.15 -24.77
CA ALA A 133 -12.31 10.84 -25.15
C ALA A 133 -11.59 9.72 -24.36
N ARG A 134 -10.28 9.81 -24.19
CA ARG A 134 -9.51 8.89 -23.33
C ARG A 134 -10.08 8.88 -21.90
N ARG A 135 -10.33 10.04 -21.32
CA ARG A 135 -10.94 10.18 -19.98
C ARG A 135 -12.31 9.53 -19.92
N TYR A 136 -13.18 9.78 -20.90
CA TYR A 136 -14.50 9.19 -20.94
C TYR A 136 -14.45 7.66 -20.99
N TYR A 137 -13.62 7.08 -21.87
CA TYR A 137 -13.50 5.63 -21.97
C TYR A 137 -12.83 5.02 -20.74
N SER A 138 -11.82 5.65 -20.17
CA SER A 138 -11.20 5.19 -18.92
C SER A 138 -12.19 5.16 -17.76
N VAL A 139 -13.03 6.20 -17.62
CA VAL A 139 -14.08 6.22 -16.60
C VAL A 139 -15.13 5.16 -16.86
N LYS A 140 -15.56 5.00 -18.11
CA LYS A 140 -16.53 3.97 -18.49
C LYS A 140 -16.01 2.56 -18.19
N GLU A 141 -14.77 2.28 -18.57
CA GLU A 141 -14.12 0.99 -18.29
C GLU A 141 -14.01 0.74 -16.79
N LEU A 142 -13.52 1.73 -16.04
CA LEU A 142 -13.41 1.67 -14.58
C LEU A 142 -14.75 1.33 -13.92
N LEU A 143 -15.83 1.96 -14.37
CA LEU A 143 -17.17 1.72 -13.84
C LEU A 143 -17.74 0.34 -14.23
N MET A 144 -17.37 -0.18 -15.41
CA MET A 144 -17.93 -1.45 -15.92
C MET A 144 -17.12 -2.67 -15.49
N THR A 145 -15.81 -2.57 -15.45
CA THR A 145 -14.90 -3.72 -15.24
C THR A 145 -14.02 -3.60 -14.01
N GLY A 146 -13.91 -2.38 -13.45
CA GLY A 146 -12.96 -2.08 -12.38
C GLY A 146 -11.57 -1.74 -12.90
N ALA A 147 -10.60 -1.71 -12.00
CA ALA A 147 -9.20 -1.45 -12.31
C ALA A 147 -8.41 -2.77 -12.30
N LYS A 148 -7.78 -3.10 -13.42
CA LYS A 148 -6.98 -4.31 -13.56
C LYS A 148 -5.96 -4.40 -12.41
N ASN A 149 -5.86 -5.60 -11.80
CA ASN A 149 -4.94 -5.88 -10.70
C ASN A 149 -5.17 -5.03 -9.42
N VAL A 150 -6.21 -4.19 -9.37
CA VAL A 150 -6.53 -3.39 -8.19
C VAL A 150 -7.88 -3.81 -7.63
N PHE A 151 -8.93 -3.70 -8.43
CA PHE A 151 -10.27 -4.11 -8.03
C PHE A 151 -11.12 -4.53 -9.22
N SER A 152 -12.07 -5.40 -8.95
CA SER A 152 -13.12 -5.77 -9.90
C SER A 152 -14.48 -5.33 -9.37
N ASN A 153 -15.44 -5.15 -10.29
CA ASN A 153 -16.82 -5.02 -9.88
C ASN A 153 -17.27 -6.32 -9.21
N PRO A 154 -18.16 -6.27 -8.22
CA PRO A 154 -18.81 -7.45 -7.71
C PRO A 154 -19.42 -8.20 -8.90
N SER A 155 -19.30 -9.52 -8.90
CA SER A 155 -19.84 -10.36 -9.96
C SER A 155 -21.27 -9.95 -10.26
N THR A 156 -21.60 -9.73 -11.54
CA THR A 156 -22.97 -9.46 -11.99
C THR A 156 -23.87 -10.70 -11.87
N ILE A 157 -23.32 -11.83 -11.50
CA ILE A 157 -24.05 -13.05 -11.20
C ILE A 157 -24.39 -13.01 -9.71
N PRO A 158 -25.67 -12.94 -9.34
CA PRO A 158 -26.07 -12.98 -7.93
C PRO A 158 -25.64 -14.31 -7.33
N ASP A 159 -24.57 -14.30 -6.57
CA ASP A 159 -24.24 -15.41 -5.67
C ASP A 159 -25.01 -15.28 -4.36
N LYS A 160 -24.86 -16.25 -3.46
CA LYS A 160 -25.54 -16.21 -2.17
C LYS A 160 -25.10 -15.02 -1.31
N GLU A 161 -23.88 -14.53 -1.52
CA GLU A 161 -23.33 -13.36 -0.81
C GLU A 161 -23.95 -12.06 -1.30
N PHE A 162 -24.27 -11.96 -2.61
CA PHE A 162 -24.98 -10.82 -3.17
C PHE A 162 -26.41 -10.67 -2.62
N LEU A 163 -27.04 -11.77 -2.27
CA LEU A 163 -28.42 -11.78 -1.73
C LEU A 163 -28.47 -11.58 -0.20
N ASP A 164 -27.32 -11.55 0.48
CA ASP A 164 -27.23 -11.30 1.90
C ASP A 164 -27.10 -9.78 2.16
N PRO A 165 -28.17 -9.11 2.65
CA PRO A 165 -28.12 -7.67 2.89
C PRO A 165 -27.10 -7.25 3.96
N THR A 166 -26.56 -8.19 4.73
CA THR A 166 -25.51 -7.93 5.70
C THR A 166 -24.11 -7.96 5.10
N ASN A 167 -23.96 -8.54 3.91
CA ASN A 167 -22.67 -8.73 3.23
C ASN A 167 -22.47 -7.82 1.99
N THR A 168 -23.51 -7.10 1.54
CA THR A 168 -23.49 -6.37 0.26
C THR A 168 -23.18 -4.89 0.39
N SER A 169 -22.33 -4.51 1.34
CA SER A 169 -22.10 -3.09 1.65
C SER A 169 -20.91 -2.48 0.89
N TYR A 170 -20.40 -3.11 -0.18
CA TYR A 170 -19.22 -2.59 -0.90
C TYR A 170 -19.42 -2.56 -2.42
N LEU A 171 -18.75 -1.61 -3.07
CA LEU A 171 -18.86 -1.37 -4.50
C LEU A 171 -17.87 -2.22 -5.33
N TYR A 172 -16.72 -2.56 -4.75
CA TYR A 172 -15.62 -3.22 -5.46
C TYR A 172 -14.98 -4.31 -4.63
N ASN A 173 -14.54 -5.37 -5.31
CA ASN A 173 -13.75 -6.44 -4.73
C ASN A 173 -12.25 -6.18 -4.93
N ASN A 174 -11.46 -6.15 -3.86
CA ASN A 174 -10.01 -5.93 -3.88
C ASN A 174 -9.18 -7.21 -4.03
N GLU A 175 -9.81 -8.34 -4.31
CA GLU A 175 -9.14 -9.63 -4.52
C GLU A 175 -8.07 -9.59 -5.64
N PRO A 176 -8.24 -8.84 -6.76
CA PRO A 176 -7.18 -8.68 -7.74
C PRO A 176 -5.91 -8.06 -7.15
N LEU A 177 -6.03 -7.06 -6.28
CA LEU A 177 -4.89 -6.45 -5.59
C LEU A 177 -4.23 -7.44 -4.63
N ARG A 178 -5.03 -8.18 -3.85
CA ARG A 178 -4.53 -9.24 -2.98
C ARG A 178 -3.66 -10.22 -3.77
N LYS A 179 -4.18 -10.75 -4.87
CA LYS A 179 -3.46 -11.70 -5.73
C LYS A 179 -2.17 -11.11 -6.32
N LEU A 180 -2.20 -9.86 -6.76
CA LEU A 180 -1.00 -9.19 -7.25
C LEU A 180 0.08 -9.10 -6.16
N LEU A 181 -0.31 -8.66 -4.96
CA LEU A 181 0.61 -8.52 -3.84
C LEU A 181 1.17 -9.89 -3.41
N GLU A 182 0.33 -10.90 -3.22
CA GLU A 182 0.74 -12.25 -2.79
C GLU A 182 1.65 -12.95 -3.80
N ASN A 183 1.38 -12.78 -5.08
CA ASN A 183 2.12 -13.51 -6.11
C ASN A 183 3.43 -12.81 -6.52
N LYS A 184 3.51 -11.50 -6.40
CA LYS A 184 4.63 -10.74 -6.97
C LYS A 184 5.41 -9.92 -5.93
N TYR A 185 4.74 -9.09 -5.14
CA TYR A 185 5.41 -8.08 -4.30
C TYR A 185 5.61 -8.50 -2.85
N LEU A 186 4.66 -9.24 -2.31
CA LEU A 186 4.60 -9.64 -0.90
C LEU A 186 4.45 -11.17 -0.76
N LYS A 187 5.15 -11.93 -1.57
CA LYS A 187 5.06 -13.39 -1.57
C LYS A 187 5.50 -13.96 -0.20
N GLY A 188 4.58 -14.69 0.45
CA GLY A 188 4.83 -15.26 1.78
C GLY A 188 5.09 -14.18 2.85
N PHE A 189 4.44 -13.02 2.70
CA PHE A 189 4.66 -11.87 3.55
C PHE A 189 4.20 -12.11 4.99
N SER A 190 5.17 -12.10 5.86
CA SER A 190 5.03 -12.13 7.31
C SER A 190 6.23 -11.35 7.85
N LEU A 191 5.99 -10.07 8.17
CA LEU A 191 7.07 -9.14 8.42
C LEU A 191 7.23 -8.86 9.91
N LYS A 192 8.35 -9.31 10.45
CA LYS A 192 8.94 -8.85 11.68
C LYS A 192 10.30 -8.29 11.37
N THR A 193 10.60 -7.14 11.89
CA THR A 193 11.90 -6.48 11.74
C THR A 193 12.43 -6.07 13.09
N GLU A 194 13.74 -5.85 13.15
CA GLU A 194 14.44 -5.33 14.32
C GLU A 194 15.63 -4.49 13.85
N PRO A 195 16.14 -3.58 14.67
CA PRO A 195 17.33 -2.80 14.28
C PRO A 195 18.48 -3.69 13.83
N PRO A 196 19.20 -3.37 12.75
CA PRO A 196 19.14 -2.13 11.97
C PRO A 196 18.15 -2.13 10.79
N GLU A 197 17.28 -3.11 10.64
CA GLU A 197 16.26 -3.14 9.57
C GLU A 197 15.24 -2.01 9.75
N PRO A 198 14.61 -1.51 8.67
CA PRO A 198 13.62 -0.46 8.77
C PRO A 198 12.35 -0.95 9.49
N ARG A 199 11.83 -0.12 10.39
CA ARG A 199 10.57 -0.32 11.08
C ARG A 199 9.41 0.04 10.17
N LEU A 200 8.47 -0.87 9.96
CA LEU A 200 7.24 -0.61 9.22
C LEU A 200 6.09 -0.33 10.19
N LEU A 201 5.41 0.78 9.98
CA LEU A 201 4.19 1.14 10.69
C LEU A 201 3.02 1.21 9.70
N ILE A 202 1.99 0.40 9.92
CA ILE A 202 0.75 0.43 9.12
C ILE A 202 -0.37 0.97 9.98
N VAL A 203 -0.92 2.10 9.55
CA VAL A 203 -2.03 2.75 10.24
C VAL A 203 -3.35 2.36 9.57
N THR A 204 -4.30 1.91 10.36
CA THR A 204 -5.66 1.56 9.93
C THR A 204 -6.69 2.08 10.94
N VAL A 205 -7.96 1.90 10.64
CA VAL A 205 -9.07 2.24 11.53
C VAL A 205 -9.90 0.98 11.78
N ASP A 206 -10.16 0.70 13.04
CA ASP A 206 -11.20 -0.25 13.41
C ASP A 206 -12.56 0.42 13.19
N VAL A 207 -13.35 -0.14 12.28
CA VAL A 207 -14.65 0.43 11.91
C VAL A 207 -15.74 0.18 12.94
N GLN A 208 -15.58 -0.82 13.82
CA GLN A 208 -16.55 -1.12 14.87
C GLN A 208 -16.41 -0.13 16.02
N GLU A 209 -15.17 0.15 16.42
CA GLU A 209 -14.89 1.03 17.55
C GLU A 209 -14.58 2.47 17.13
N GLY A 210 -14.36 2.71 15.84
CA GLY A 210 -14.01 4.03 15.31
C GLY A 210 -12.63 4.53 15.75
N THR A 211 -11.72 3.63 16.11
CA THR A 211 -10.42 3.96 16.68
C THR A 211 -9.28 3.65 15.71
N THR A 212 -8.19 4.40 15.84
CA THR A 212 -6.99 4.18 15.03
C THR A 212 -6.17 3.04 15.62
N VAL A 213 -5.76 2.10 14.76
CA VAL A 213 -4.88 0.98 15.09
C VAL A 213 -3.60 1.11 14.28
N THR A 214 -2.44 0.98 14.93
CA THR A 214 -1.13 0.99 14.27
C THR A 214 -0.44 -0.35 14.45
N PHE A 215 -0.22 -1.07 13.35
CA PHE A 215 0.60 -2.28 13.36
C PHE A 215 2.07 -1.93 13.16
N ASP A 216 2.93 -2.53 13.96
CA ASP A 216 4.34 -2.21 14.06
C ASP A 216 5.19 -3.47 13.83
N SER A 217 6.09 -3.44 12.87
CA SER A 217 6.95 -4.58 12.54
C SER A 217 7.98 -4.92 13.63
N TYR A 218 8.29 -3.99 14.53
CA TYR A 218 9.18 -4.23 15.68
C TYR A 218 8.45 -4.86 16.86
N SER A 219 7.14 -4.85 16.84
CA SER A 219 6.30 -5.45 17.85
C SER A 219 5.50 -6.64 17.27
N SER A 220 4.99 -7.47 18.13
CA SER A 220 4.00 -8.50 17.78
C SER A 220 2.65 -8.23 18.42
N LYS A 221 2.48 -7.02 18.94
CA LYS A 221 1.26 -6.56 19.59
C LYS A 221 1.13 -5.05 19.45
N THR A 222 -0.10 -4.57 19.42
CA THR A 222 -0.41 -3.14 19.50
C THR A 222 -1.42 -2.91 20.62
N GLU A 223 -1.25 -1.81 21.34
CA GLU A 223 -2.22 -1.33 22.31
C GLU A 223 -3.36 -0.66 21.56
N TYR A 224 -4.57 -1.03 21.94
CA TYR A 224 -5.79 -0.61 21.30
C TYR A 224 -6.72 -0.06 22.38
N ASP A 225 -7.11 1.19 22.26
CA ASP A 225 -8.06 1.89 23.14
C ASP A 225 -7.74 1.76 24.66
N HIS A 226 -6.46 1.78 25.05
CA HIS A 226 -5.99 1.66 26.45
C HIS A 226 -6.53 0.47 27.25
N LYS A 227 -7.41 -0.35 26.67
CA LYS A 227 -8.08 -1.48 27.32
C LYS A 227 -7.81 -2.81 26.63
N HIS A 228 -7.44 -2.77 25.37
CA HIS A 228 -7.27 -3.96 24.56
C HIS A 228 -5.88 -4.02 23.94
N ILE A 229 -5.32 -5.19 23.88
CA ILE A 229 -4.07 -5.47 23.15
C ILE A 229 -4.40 -6.45 22.04
N ILE A 230 -4.05 -6.07 20.81
CA ILE A 230 -4.14 -6.95 19.66
C ILE A 230 -2.78 -7.63 19.49
N GLU A 231 -2.75 -8.94 19.56
CA GLU A 231 -1.55 -9.74 19.31
C GLU A 231 -1.53 -10.26 17.87
N TYR A 232 -0.39 -10.07 17.19
CA TYR A 232 -0.13 -10.60 15.85
C TYR A 232 1.25 -11.31 15.84
N PRO A 233 1.31 -12.52 16.45
CA PRO A 233 2.57 -13.22 16.70
C PRO A 233 3.37 -13.54 15.43
N ASN A 234 2.71 -13.57 14.29
CA ASN A 234 3.35 -13.76 12.98
C ASN A 234 3.89 -12.46 12.37
N GLY A 235 3.79 -11.31 13.08
CA GLY A 235 4.13 -10.01 12.55
C GLY A 235 3.07 -9.46 11.59
N ILE A 236 3.46 -8.43 10.83
CA ILE A 236 2.57 -7.80 9.86
C ILE A 236 2.37 -8.73 8.67
N THR A 237 1.11 -9.06 8.37
CA THR A 237 0.71 -9.89 7.24
C THR A 237 0.04 -9.04 6.16
N ILE A 238 -0.30 -9.67 5.03
CA ILE A 238 -1.00 -8.98 3.95
C ILE A 238 -2.38 -8.49 4.38
N ASP A 239 -3.03 -9.16 5.32
CA ASP A 239 -4.34 -8.73 5.83
C ASP A 239 -4.24 -7.40 6.59
N HIS A 240 -3.16 -7.17 7.32
CA HIS A 240 -2.90 -5.87 7.96
C HIS A 240 -2.71 -4.75 6.92
N VAL A 241 -2.01 -5.04 5.81
CA VAL A 241 -1.82 -4.10 4.69
C VAL A 241 -3.15 -3.78 4.01
N LEU A 242 -3.93 -4.83 3.71
CA LEU A 242 -5.24 -4.68 3.06
C LEU A 242 -6.28 -4.06 3.99
N ALA A 243 -6.23 -4.29 5.30
CA ALA A 243 -7.10 -3.61 6.27
C ALA A 243 -6.93 -2.09 6.21
N SER A 244 -5.68 -1.61 6.10
CA SER A 244 -5.41 -0.19 5.88
C SER A 244 -5.94 0.30 4.53
N ALA A 245 -5.97 -0.54 3.49
CA ALA A 245 -6.40 -0.20 2.15
C ALA A 245 -7.91 -0.40 1.91
N SER A 246 -8.64 -0.97 2.85
CA SER A 246 -10.08 -1.28 2.72
C SER A 246 -10.93 -0.07 3.11
N VAL A 247 -11.06 0.88 2.19
CA VAL A 247 -11.89 2.08 2.40
C VAL A 247 -13.37 1.68 2.48
N PRO A 248 -14.08 2.04 3.57
CA PRO A 248 -15.51 1.75 3.73
C PRO A 248 -16.33 2.18 2.52
N VAL A 249 -17.42 1.46 2.23
CA VAL A 249 -18.30 1.63 1.06
C VAL A 249 -17.66 1.16 -0.26
N TYR A 250 -16.36 1.43 -0.47
CA TYR A 250 -15.70 0.99 -1.71
C TYR A 250 -15.30 -0.48 -1.66
N TYR A 251 -14.76 -0.94 -0.53
CA TYR A 251 -14.26 -2.31 -0.36
C TYR A 251 -14.88 -2.98 0.85
N ASN A 252 -14.93 -4.31 0.81
CA ASN A 252 -15.29 -5.09 2.00
C ASN A 252 -14.25 -4.90 3.10
N PHE A 253 -14.69 -4.99 4.34
CA PHE A 253 -13.79 -4.92 5.50
C PHE A 253 -12.87 -6.13 5.53
N THR A 254 -11.60 -5.90 5.83
CA THR A 254 -10.66 -6.98 6.07
C THR A 254 -10.77 -7.41 7.53
N LYS A 255 -11.19 -8.65 7.76
CA LYS A 255 -11.19 -9.23 9.12
C LYS A 255 -9.76 -9.62 9.47
N ILE A 256 -9.27 -9.11 10.59
CA ILE A 256 -8.01 -9.53 11.18
C ILE A 256 -8.34 -10.46 12.33
N GLU A 257 -7.94 -11.73 12.21
CA GLU A 257 -8.00 -12.67 13.31
C GLU A 257 -6.91 -12.32 14.33
N ALA A 258 -7.29 -11.62 15.37
CA ALA A 258 -6.38 -11.21 16.42
C ALA A 258 -6.89 -11.71 17.77
N LYS A 259 -5.97 -12.13 18.64
CA LYS A 259 -6.29 -12.42 20.03
C LYS A 259 -6.38 -11.09 20.78
N ILE A 260 -7.60 -10.72 21.15
CA ILE A 260 -7.85 -9.53 21.98
C ILE A 260 -7.65 -9.92 23.44
N LEU A 261 -6.69 -9.30 24.10
CA LEU A 261 -6.48 -9.43 25.53
C LEU A 261 -7.09 -8.23 26.24
N HIS A 262 -8.03 -8.49 27.14
CA HIS A 262 -8.55 -7.46 28.03
C HIS A 262 -7.52 -7.15 29.10
N VAL A 263 -7.06 -5.92 29.17
CA VAL A 263 -6.21 -5.46 30.27
C VAL A 263 -7.12 -5.07 31.43
N THR A 264 -7.21 -5.92 32.43
CA THR A 264 -7.85 -5.58 33.68
C THR A 264 -6.85 -4.78 34.51
N PHE A 265 -7.04 -3.48 34.61
CA PHE A 265 -6.33 -2.70 35.62
C PHE A 265 -6.88 -3.11 36.99
N GLY A 266 -6.10 -3.85 37.77
CA GLY A 266 -6.37 -4.02 39.19
C GLY A 266 -6.23 -2.62 39.83
N MET A 267 -7.35 -2.11 40.34
CA MET A 267 -7.30 -1.05 41.36
C MET A 267 -6.82 -1.74 42.64
N GLU A 268 -5.56 -1.51 43.02
CA GLU A 268 -5.11 -1.60 44.40
C GLU A 268 -5.30 -0.26 45.09
#